data_7fba2375b92b1294702b73bfa37a60fe
#
_entry.id   7fba2375b92b1294702b73bfa37a60fe
#
_cell.length_a   1.000
_cell.length_b   1.000
_cell.length_c   1.000
_cell.angle_alpha   90.00
_cell.angle_beta   90.00
_cell.angle_gamma   90.00
#
_symmetry.space_group_name_H-M   'P 1'
#
loop_
_entity.id
_entity.type
_entity.pdbx_description
1 polymer ?
#
loop_
_entity_poly.entity_id
_entity_poly.type
_entity_poly.pdbx_seq_one_letter_code
_entity_poly.pdbx_strand_id
1 'polypeptide(L)'
;TVDPQFSVAEAIAISDGRIVAVGSNAEILELTESQTKQCDLEGHTVVPGLIDNHMHYMRGASRWRFEARIDGVTSRKKALNIISQRAMEIEPGQWVFVLGGWNEQQFSDAPGGFTTEELDAAAPNNPVFIQKSYSKAYMNSLAEHELARSKNDSSRESGQQNNSSTTQRRSNRSSSGRSQTGRSSSRRSGGARTIINQATTYVPSRSESERVEDIVLFNSVLNSHGLTTVYDVGRSTDGNFDPVKTLAEQDELTVRVFHSLRYRANNPIEVNEALTFIKSSEPRSNNDWFGLIGIGEHTYNPLHDSSMRVSLYDDDVWQQFQRIALYAAEGGWHIHEHAMQDSTASRILDIAQVINKDYLMKDLRWTIAHCDLISDKSIERAKELGLTIAVHNKTAKPAMDDRDSPPIASIQNSGIIWGLGSDSTVVSTINPFHSLWWVTSGKVFPNKESIKNTVSRQAALTAHTRNNAFLLFKENDLGSIEVGKWADLVVLDR
;
A
#
# COMPACT_ATOMS: atom_id res chain seq x y z
N THR A 1 3.32 -24.95 8.65
CA THR A 1 4.39 -24.75 7.65
C THR A 1 3.91 -23.92 6.44
N VAL A 2 2.60 -23.89 6.16
CA VAL A 2 2.00 -23.28 4.95
C VAL A 2 2.57 -23.90 3.64
N ASP A 3 3.09 -25.10 3.71
CA ASP A 3 3.41 -25.93 2.55
C ASP A 3 2.12 -26.31 1.78
N PRO A 4 2.17 -26.99 0.61
CA PRO A 4 0.97 -27.36 -0.14
C PRO A 4 -0.04 -28.22 0.64
N GLN A 5 0.41 -28.99 1.64
CA GLN A 5 -0.41 -29.83 2.49
C GLN A 5 -0.85 -29.14 3.78
N PHE A 6 -0.33 -27.94 4.03
CA PHE A 6 -0.52 -27.20 5.29
C PHE A 6 -0.09 -28.01 6.52
N SER A 7 1.06 -28.68 6.40
CA SER A 7 1.63 -29.57 7.42
C SER A 7 1.93 -28.83 8.72
N VAL A 8 1.91 -29.57 9.83
CA VAL A 8 2.34 -29.08 11.14
C VAL A 8 3.61 -29.85 11.55
N ALA A 9 4.63 -29.14 12.01
CA ALA A 9 5.86 -29.70 12.53
C ALA A 9 6.11 -29.20 13.95
N GLU A 10 6.98 -29.86 14.71
CA GLU A 10 7.32 -29.49 16.08
C GLU A 10 8.57 -28.61 16.15
N ALA A 11 9.50 -28.80 15.21
CA ALA A 11 10.77 -28.11 15.21
C ALA A 11 11.31 -27.85 13.79
N ILE A 12 12.24 -26.91 13.69
CA ILE A 12 13.00 -26.58 12.50
C ILE A 12 14.48 -26.45 12.82
N ALA A 13 15.36 -26.82 11.88
CA ALA A 13 16.77 -26.48 11.93
C ALA A 13 17.10 -25.44 10.88
N ILE A 14 17.95 -24.48 11.26
CA ILE A 14 18.34 -23.34 10.42
C ILE A 14 19.86 -23.28 10.35
N SER A 15 20.44 -23.15 9.15
CA SER A 15 21.85 -22.86 8.93
C SER A 15 21.97 -21.76 7.87
N ASP A 16 22.84 -20.79 8.11
CA ASP A 16 23.10 -19.67 7.19
C ASP A 16 21.82 -18.94 6.74
N GLY A 17 20.87 -18.79 7.67
CA GLY A 17 19.57 -18.13 7.42
C GLY A 17 18.57 -18.97 6.62
N ARG A 18 18.92 -20.21 6.21
CA ARG A 18 18.02 -21.12 5.48
C ARG A 18 17.55 -22.28 6.34
N ILE A 19 16.33 -22.72 6.08
CA ILE A 19 15.73 -23.90 6.70
C ILE A 19 16.43 -25.14 6.12
N VAL A 20 17.09 -25.94 6.96
CA VAL A 20 17.78 -27.17 6.56
C VAL A 20 17.02 -28.44 6.93
N ALA A 21 16.12 -28.36 7.92
CA ALA A 21 15.23 -29.47 8.26
C ALA A 21 13.94 -28.95 8.93
N VAL A 22 12.86 -29.73 8.76
CA VAL A 22 11.53 -29.49 9.36
C VAL A 22 11.00 -30.86 9.80
N GLY A 23 10.61 -31.03 11.06
CA GLY A 23 10.17 -32.33 11.56
C GLY A 23 9.72 -32.32 13.01
N SER A 24 9.78 -33.48 13.65
CA SER A 24 9.56 -33.64 15.08
C SER A 24 10.76 -33.10 15.90
N ASN A 25 10.53 -32.80 17.16
CA ASN A 25 11.60 -32.44 18.08
C ASN A 25 12.74 -33.48 18.09
N ALA A 26 12.39 -34.79 18.09
CA ALA A 26 13.38 -35.87 18.14
C ALA A 26 14.29 -35.85 16.90
N GLU A 27 13.70 -35.72 15.69
CA GLU A 27 14.46 -35.69 14.43
C GLU A 27 15.36 -34.45 14.33
N ILE A 28 14.87 -33.30 14.75
CA ILE A 28 15.66 -32.07 14.64
C ILE A 28 16.77 -32.01 15.69
N LEU A 29 16.55 -32.54 16.89
CA LEU A 29 17.57 -32.60 17.93
C LEU A 29 18.75 -33.51 17.55
N GLU A 30 18.54 -34.53 16.69
CA GLU A 30 19.64 -35.38 16.17
C GLU A 30 20.62 -34.58 15.28
N LEU A 31 20.20 -33.45 14.73
CA LEU A 31 21.03 -32.57 13.90
C LEU A 31 21.88 -31.59 14.73
N THR A 32 21.74 -31.58 16.05
CA THR A 32 22.44 -30.60 16.89
C THR A 32 23.88 -30.96 17.08
N GLU A 33 24.77 -29.98 16.97
CA GLU A 33 26.19 -30.04 17.26
C GLU A 33 26.53 -29.18 18.49
N SER A 34 27.78 -29.22 18.93
CA SER A 34 28.24 -28.48 20.12
C SER A 34 28.07 -26.98 20.05
N GLN A 35 27.98 -26.39 18.84
CA GLN A 35 27.80 -24.99 18.60
C GLN A 35 26.33 -24.63 18.24
N THR A 36 25.45 -25.60 18.12
CA THR A 36 24.03 -25.36 17.77
C THR A 36 23.31 -24.64 18.89
N LYS A 37 22.78 -23.45 18.58
CA LYS A 37 21.92 -22.71 19.49
C LYS A 37 20.51 -23.30 19.45
N GLN A 38 20.04 -23.81 20.58
CA GLN A 38 18.67 -24.27 20.73
C GLN A 38 17.80 -23.13 21.30
N CYS A 39 16.60 -22.97 20.76
CA CYS A 39 15.60 -22.00 21.21
C CYS A 39 14.28 -22.73 21.47
N ASP A 40 13.93 -22.89 22.75
CA ASP A 40 12.61 -23.39 23.13
C ASP A 40 11.59 -22.24 23.05
N LEU A 41 10.57 -22.41 22.22
CA LEU A 41 9.50 -21.44 22.05
C LEU A 41 8.32 -21.67 22.99
N GLU A 42 8.45 -22.56 23.99
CA GLU A 42 7.46 -22.79 25.06
C GLU A 42 6.03 -23.05 24.52
N GLY A 43 5.91 -23.73 23.40
CA GLY A 43 4.64 -24.05 22.74
C GLY A 43 4.04 -22.92 21.91
N HIS A 44 4.76 -21.82 21.69
CA HIS A 44 4.32 -20.77 20.78
C HIS A 44 4.27 -21.27 19.33
N THR A 45 3.30 -20.74 18.58
CA THR A 45 3.13 -21.10 17.16
C THR A 45 4.09 -20.31 16.29
N VAL A 46 4.79 -21.01 15.39
CA VAL A 46 5.62 -20.39 14.35
C VAL A 46 4.91 -20.48 13.00
N VAL A 47 4.89 -19.39 12.27
CA VAL A 47 4.40 -19.32 10.91
C VAL A 47 5.47 -18.68 9.99
N PRO A 48 5.39 -18.86 8.66
CA PRO A 48 6.26 -18.13 7.74
C PRO A 48 6.12 -16.62 7.95
N GLY A 49 7.17 -15.87 7.68
CA GLY A 49 7.13 -14.42 7.66
C GLY A 49 6.00 -13.91 6.79
N LEU A 50 5.25 -12.94 7.30
CA LEU A 50 4.13 -12.35 6.58
C LEU A 50 4.65 -11.41 5.47
N ILE A 51 4.02 -11.48 4.31
CA ILE A 51 4.40 -10.72 3.11
C ILE A 51 3.25 -9.77 2.76
N ASP A 52 3.54 -8.47 2.69
CA ASP A 52 2.59 -7.47 2.18
C ASP A 52 2.81 -7.23 0.69
N ASN A 53 1.86 -7.65 -0.14
CA ASN A 53 1.99 -7.57 -1.59
C ASN A 53 1.61 -6.21 -2.20
N HIS A 54 1.23 -5.23 -1.36
CA HIS A 54 0.83 -3.91 -1.82
C HIS A 54 0.91 -2.90 -0.67
N MET A 55 2.04 -2.23 -0.58
CA MET A 55 2.31 -1.19 0.41
C MET A 55 2.95 0.03 -0.26
N HIS A 56 2.75 1.21 0.29
CA HIS A 56 3.52 2.40 -0.06
C HIS A 56 4.66 2.57 0.95
N TYR A 57 5.62 1.66 0.88
CA TYR A 57 6.68 1.52 1.87
C TYR A 57 7.51 2.79 2.06
N MET A 58 8.01 3.39 0.96
CA MET A 58 8.83 4.60 1.06
C MET A 58 8.08 5.79 1.65
N ARG A 59 6.76 5.89 1.39
CA ARG A 59 5.92 6.92 2.02
C ARG A 59 5.78 6.65 3.52
N GLY A 60 5.61 5.40 3.92
CA GLY A 60 5.57 5.00 5.33
C GLY A 60 6.89 5.34 6.02
N ALA A 61 8.01 4.86 5.49
CA ALA A 61 9.33 5.08 6.06
C ALA A 61 9.65 6.57 6.25
N SER A 62 9.39 7.40 5.23
CA SER A 62 9.71 8.84 5.26
C SER A 62 8.86 9.66 6.26
N ARG A 63 7.75 9.12 6.77
CA ARG A 63 6.79 9.87 7.60
C ARG A 63 6.56 9.28 8.98
N TRP A 64 6.82 8.00 9.18
CA TRP A 64 6.46 7.27 10.40
C TRP A 64 6.94 7.96 11.68
N ARG A 65 8.17 8.44 11.68
CA ARG A 65 8.76 9.15 12.81
C ARG A 65 7.99 10.40 13.26
N PHE A 66 7.29 11.04 12.33
CA PHE A 66 6.60 12.32 12.57
C PHE A 66 5.14 12.14 12.95
N GLU A 67 4.60 10.91 12.85
CA GLU A 67 3.19 10.66 13.03
C GLU A 67 2.82 10.24 14.46
N ALA A 68 1.69 10.75 14.93
CA ALA A 68 0.94 10.17 16.04
C ALA A 68 -0.01 9.10 15.47
N ARG A 69 0.36 7.83 15.53
CA ARG A 69 -0.41 6.74 14.91
C ARG A 69 -1.59 6.33 15.79
N ILE A 70 -2.78 6.35 15.20
CA ILE A 70 -4.05 5.95 15.84
C ILE A 70 -4.70 4.75 15.15
N ASP A 71 -3.93 3.99 14.39
CA ASP A 71 -4.36 2.76 13.71
C ASP A 71 -4.90 1.76 14.73
N GLY A 72 -6.10 1.24 14.48
CA GLY A 72 -6.70 0.23 15.35
C GLY A 72 -7.11 0.73 16.76
N VAL A 73 -6.94 2.01 17.06
CA VAL A 73 -7.36 2.61 18.33
C VAL A 73 -8.88 2.74 18.34
N THR A 74 -9.57 1.96 19.16
CA THR A 74 -11.04 1.90 19.20
C THR A 74 -11.69 2.90 20.17
N SER A 75 -10.91 3.71 20.88
CA SER A 75 -11.40 4.76 21.78
C SER A 75 -10.94 6.14 21.29
N ARG A 76 -11.89 7.05 21.07
CA ARG A 76 -11.64 8.44 20.70
C ARG A 76 -10.82 9.16 21.78
N LYS A 77 -11.14 8.93 23.05
CA LYS A 77 -10.38 9.48 24.18
C LYS A 77 -8.92 9.03 24.14
N LYS A 78 -8.67 7.75 23.83
CA LYS A 78 -7.31 7.23 23.70
C LYS A 78 -6.58 7.84 22.51
N ALA A 79 -7.28 8.05 21.37
CA ALA A 79 -6.69 8.71 20.20
C ALA A 79 -6.28 10.16 20.51
N LEU A 80 -7.14 10.95 21.20
CA LEU A 80 -6.78 12.30 21.65
C LEU A 80 -5.60 12.31 22.60
N ASN A 81 -5.51 11.31 23.51
CA ASN A 81 -4.35 11.20 24.41
C ASN A 81 -3.05 10.91 23.65
N ILE A 82 -3.08 10.07 22.59
CA ILE A 82 -1.91 9.81 21.74
C ILE A 82 -1.45 11.11 21.04
N ILE A 83 -2.38 11.90 20.51
CA ILE A 83 -2.09 13.20 19.91
C ILE A 83 -1.48 14.16 20.96
N SER A 84 -2.05 14.21 22.17
CA SER A 84 -1.53 15.04 23.24
C SER A 84 -0.14 14.61 23.71
N GLN A 85 0.11 13.31 23.84
CA GLN A 85 1.44 12.78 24.18
C GLN A 85 2.47 13.17 23.10
N ARG A 86 2.10 13.02 21.82
CA ARG A 86 2.99 13.43 20.74
C ARG A 86 3.30 14.92 20.76
N ALA A 87 2.32 15.78 21.06
CA ALA A 87 2.54 17.21 21.20
C ALA A 87 3.50 17.56 22.36
N MET A 88 3.51 16.76 23.44
CA MET A 88 4.45 16.94 24.57
C MET A 88 5.88 16.45 24.26
N GLU A 89 6.06 15.56 23.27
CA GLU A 89 7.37 15.03 22.87
C GLU A 89 8.14 15.95 21.91
N ILE A 90 7.47 16.94 21.33
CA ILE A 90 8.04 17.84 20.33
C ILE A 90 7.99 19.29 20.80
N GLU A 91 8.83 20.16 20.22
CA GLU A 91 8.88 21.56 20.58
C GLU A 91 7.57 22.30 20.23
N PRO A 92 7.16 23.32 21.00
CA PRO A 92 6.06 24.20 20.65
C PRO A 92 6.20 24.76 19.24
N GLY A 93 5.10 24.75 18.48
CA GLY A 93 5.07 25.17 17.07
C GLY A 93 5.46 24.09 16.06
N GLN A 94 6.03 22.95 16.48
CA GLN A 94 6.21 21.79 15.59
C GLN A 94 4.89 21.10 15.36
N TRP A 95 4.73 20.51 14.17
CA TRP A 95 3.49 19.88 13.74
C TRP A 95 3.29 18.48 14.30
N VAL A 96 2.10 18.19 14.78
CA VAL A 96 1.63 16.84 15.09
C VAL A 96 0.85 16.33 13.89
N PHE A 97 1.29 15.23 13.29
CA PHE A 97 0.65 14.62 12.13
C PHE A 97 -0.02 13.29 12.49
N VAL A 98 -1.20 13.05 11.89
CA VAL A 98 -1.83 11.74 11.72
C VAL A 98 -2.14 11.62 10.23
N LEU A 99 -1.35 10.85 9.47
CA LEU A 99 -1.41 10.86 8.00
C LEU A 99 -2.15 9.64 7.41
N GLY A 100 -3.11 9.09 8.14
CA GLY A 100 -3.98 8.02 7.68
C GLY A 100 -4.00 6.79 8.58
N GLY A 101 -4.38 5.65 8.03
CA GLY A 101 -4.48 4.36 8.73
C GLY A 101 -5.72 4.23 9.64
N TRP A 102 -6.64 5.19 9.65
CA TRP A 102 -7.78 5.24 10.54
C TRP A 102 -9.08 5.65 9.83
N ASN A 103 -10.19 5.47 10.50
CA ASN A 103 -11.50 5.95 10.04
C ASN A 103 -12.39 6.44 11.21
N GLU A 104 -13.39 7.28 10.89
CA GLU A 104 -14.29 7.90 11.86
C GLU A 104 -15.16 6.89 12.62
N GLN A 105 -15.35 5.70 12.09
CA GLN A 105 -16.22 4.66 12.67
C GLN A 105 -15.47 3.70 13.59
N GLN A 106 -14.13 3.81 13.67
CA GLN A 106 -13.34 2.91 14.54
C GLN A 106 -13.53 3.19 16.03
N PHE A 107 -14.00 4.38 16.40
CA PHE A 107 -14.20 4.74 17.80
C PHE A 107 -15.53 4.20 18.32
N SER A 108 -15.49 3.30 19.29
CA SER A 108 -16.67 2.70 19.92
C SER A 108 -17.34 3.60 20.95
N ASP A 109 -16.54 4.46 21.60
CA ASP A 109 -16.99 5.39 22.64
C ASP A 109 -17.64 6.67 22.07
N ALA A 110 -17.17 7.17 20.94
CA ALA A 110 -17.71 8.34 20.28
C ALA A 110 -17.39 8.33 18.78
N PRO A 111 -18.18 7.64 17.93
CA PRO A 111 -17.96 7.61 16.49
C PRO A 111 -17.98 9.01 15.88
N GLY A 112 -17.10 9.25 14.90
CA GLY A 112 -17.01 10.52 14.19
C GLY A 112 -15.57 11.02 14.06
N GLY A 113 -15.41 12.14 13.36
CA GLY A 113 -14.14 12.83 13.24
C GLY A 113 -13.87 13.76 14.43
N PHE A 114 -12.72 14.38 14.47
CA PHE A 114 -12.31 15.31 15.51
C PHE A 114 -12.89 16.71 15.27
N THR A 115 -13.15 17.47 16.34
CA THR A 115 -13.46 18.89 16.26
C THR A 115 -12.20 19.73 16.48
N THR A 116 -12.22 20.98 16.05
CA THR A 116 -11.10 21.91 16.24
C THR A 116 -10.83 22.14 17.73
N GLU A 117 -11.90 22.26 18.54
CA GLU A 117 -11.80 22.46 20.00
C GLU A 117 -11.16 21.27 20.71
N GLU A 118 -11.48 20.04 20.33
CA GLU A 118 -10.85 18.84 20.89
C GLU A 118 -9.35 18.80 20.57
N LEU A 119 -8.97 19.19 19.35
CA LEU A 119 -7.57 19.21 18.92
C LEU A 119 -6.79 20.38 19.55
N ASP A 120 -7.44 21.56 19.73
CA ASP A 120 -6.87 22.69 20.48
C ASP A 120 -6.57 22.29 21.93
N ALA A 121 -7.49 21.56 22.57
CA ALA A 121 -7.31 21.08 23.94
C ALA A 121 -6.23 19.99 24.04
N ALA A 122 -6.12 19.10 23.05
CA ALA A 122 -5.10 18.04 23.02
C ALA A 122 -3.68 18.57 22.76
N ALA A 123 -3.52 19.62 21.95
CA ALA A 123 -2.24 20.18 21.55
C ALA A 123 -2.30 21.71 21.45
N PRO A 124 -2.34 22.43 22.61
CA PRO A 124 -2.57 23.88 22.62
C PRO A 124 -1.41 24.70 22.05
N ASN A 125 -0.22 24.14 21.97
CA ASN A 125 0.98 24.84 21.52
C ASN A 125 1.54 24.33 20.17
N ASN A 126 0.87 23.34 19.55
CA ASN A 126 1.37 22.66 18.37
C ASN A 126 0.27 22.59 17.27
N PRO A 127 0.57 22.92 16.01
CA PRO A 127 -0.35 22.67 14.91
C PRO A 127 -0.65 21.17 14.79
N VAL A 128 -1.92 20.79 14.69
CA VAL A 128 -2.38 19.40 14.52
C VAL A 128 -3.01 19.24 13.16
N PHE A 129 -2.54 18.26 12.39
CA PHE A 129 -3.13 17.88 11.11
C PHE A 129 -3.43 16.39 11.07
N ILE A 130 -4.70 16.06 10.88
CA ILE A 130 -5.20 14.68 10.82
C ILE A 130 -5.80 14.42 9.44
N GLN A 131 -5.16 13.57 8.67
CA GLN A 131 -5.64 13.12 7.37
C GLN A 131 -6.51 11.87 7.54
N LYS A 132 -7.73 11.89 6.96
CA LYS A 132 -8.55 10.71 6.77
C LYS A 132 -8.53 10.32 5.29
N SER A 133 -7.75 9.30 4.92
CA SER A 133 -7.57 8.91 3.53
C SER A 133 -7.22 10.16 2.66
N TYR A 134 -7.65 10.23 1.42
CA TYR A 134 -7.46 11.40 0.54
C TYR A 134 -8.69 12.32 0.49
N SER A 135 -9.70 12.07 1.32
CA SER A 135 -11.02 12.70 1.20
C SER A 135 -11.31 13.79 2.22
N LYS A 136 -10.64 13.76 3.37
CA LYS A 136 -10.93 14.68 4.48
C LYS A 136 -9.71 14.90 5.37
N ALA A 137 -9.65 16.08 5.97
CA ALA A 137 -8.68 16.43 7.00
C ALA A 137 -9.39 17.11 8.19
N TYR A 138 -8.78 16.99 9.36
CA TYR A 138 -9.16 17.67 10.60
C TYR A 138 -7.95 18.43 11.11
N MET A 139 -8.18 19.58 11.70
CA MET A 139 -7.11 20.49 12.12
C MET A 139 -7.52 21.23 13.38
N ASN A 140 -6.54 21.64 14.17
CA ASN A 140 -6.74 22.61 15.23
C ASN A 140 -6.59 24.05 14.72
N SER A 141 -6.90 25.03 15.54
CA SER A 141 -6.84 26.46 15.19
C SER A 141 -5.45 26.90 14.72
N LEU A 142 -4.37 26.38 15.32
CA LEU A 142 -2.99 26.70 14.92
C LEU A 142 -2.66 26.21 13.51
N ALA A 143 -3.04 24.97 13.16
CA ALA A 143 -2.83 24.43 11.82
C ALA A 143 -3.63 25.18 10.76
N GLU A 144 -4.88 25.53 11.03
CA GLU A 144 -5.70 26.34 10.11
C GLU A 144 -5.06 27.70 9.85
N HIS A 145 -4.57 28.38 10.89
CA HIS A 145 -3.89 29.66 10.77
C HIS A 145 -2.61 29.56 9.91
N GLU A 146 -1.76 28.57 10.17
CA GLU A 146 -0.51 28.38 9.43
C GLU A 146 -0.75 28.09 7.94
N LEU A 147 -1.73 27.24 7.61
CA LEU A 147 -2.08 26.94 6.23
C LEU A 147 -2.70 28.14 5.51
N ALA A 148 -3.49 28.98 6.21
CA ALA A 148 -4.04 30.21 5.64
C ALA A 148 -2.94 31.25 5.35
N ARG A 149 -1.93 31.38 6.24
CA ARG A 149 -0.79 32.27 6.05
C ARG A 149 0.04 31.87 4.83
N SER A 150 0.40 30.60 4.69
CA SER A 150 1.16 30.06 3.56
C SER A 150 0.48 30.33 2.20
N LYS A 151 -0.87 30.26 2.14
CA LYS A 151 -1.64 30.61 0.91
C LYS A 151 -1.51 32.07 0.53
N ASN A 152 -1.54 32.96 1.53
CA ASN A 152 -1.45 34.41 1.30
C ASN A 152 -0.05 34.81 0.80
N ASP A 153 1.01 34.18 1.33
CA ASP A 153 2.39 34.45 0.94
C ASP A 153 2.65 33.96 -0.50
N SER A 154 2.22 32.75 -0.85
CA SER A 154 2.31 32.22 -2.23
C SER A 154 1.55 33.06 -3.25
N SER A 155 0.41 33.66 -2.85
CA SER A 155 -0.39 34.56 -3.70
C SER A 155 0.29 35.91 -3.92
N ARG A 156 1.04 36.42 -2.95
CA ARG A 156 1.82 37.67 -3.06
C ARG A 156 3.05 37.51 -3.96
N GLU A 157 3.76 36.38 -3.87
CA GLU A 157 4.91 36.09 -4.73
C GLU A 157 4.50 35.93 -6.20
N SER A 158 3.38 35.21 -6.47
CA SER A 158 2.86 35.07 -7.83
C SER A 158 2.30 36.39 -8.41
N GLY A 159 1.79 37.31 -7.55
CA GLY A 159 1.35 38.65 -7.94
C GLY A 159 2.51 39.59 -8.30
N GLN A 160 3.67 39.45 -7.68
CA GLN A 160 4.85 40.27 -7.99
C GLN A 160 5.56 39.83 -9.28
N GLN A 161 5.55 38.55 -9.61
CA GLN A 161 6.11 38.06 -10.89
C GLN A 161 5.28 38.46 -12.10
N ASN A 162 3.95 38.64 -11.95
CA ASN A 162 3.06 39.07 -13.06
C ASN A 162 3.12 40.59 -13.33
N ASN A 163 3.63 41.40 -12.40
CA ASN A 163 3.75 42.85 -12.61
C ASN A 163 5.04 43.28 -13.34
N SER A 164 5.97 42.39 -13.55
CA SER A 164 7.22 42.67 -14.30
C SER A 164 7.17 42.36 -15.79
N SER A 165 6.05 41.83 -16.31
CA SER A 165 5.92 41.39 -17.71
C SER A 165 4.73 41.96 -18.47
N THR A 166 4.09 43.06 -17.99
CA THR A 166 2.93 43.65 -18.71
C THR A 166 3.29 44.95 -19.36
N THR A 167 3.98 44.92 -20.49
CA THR A 167 3.84 45.90 -21.55
C THR A 167 3.64 45.17 -22.87
N GLN A 168 2.47 45.44 -23.53
CA GLN A 168 2.03 44.99 -24.85
C GLN A 168 1.31 43.62 -24.93
N ARG A 169 -0.04 43.70 -24.88
CA ARG A 169 -0.93 43.38 -26.01
C ARG A 169 -2.39 43.50 -25.58
N ARG A 170 -3.04 44.62 -26.01
CA ARG A 170 -4.48 44.72 -26.15
C ARG A 170 -4.91 44.16 -27.49
N SER A 171 -5.91 43.31 -27.49
CA SER A 171 -7.13 43.28 -28.31
C SER A 171 -7.57 41.84 -28.61
N ASN A 172 -8.76 41.60 -28.30
CA ASN A 172 -9.89 40.93 -28.89
C ASN A 172 -10.65 40.01 -27.95
N ARG A 173 -11.74 40.56 -27.42
CA ARG A 173 -12.82 39.76 -26.81
C ARG A 173 -13.78 39.33 -27.93
N SER A 174 -14.10 38.04 -27.96
CA SER A 174 -15.40 37.58 -28.46
C SER A 174 -16.02 36.64 -27.42
N SER A 175 -17.25 36.98 -27.06
CA SER A 175 -18.09 36.28 -26.09
C SER A 175 -18.70 35.03 -26.71
N SER A 176 -18.63 33.91 -26.03
CA SER A 176 -19.55 32.81 -26.24
C SER A 176 -19.95 32.21 -24.88
N GLY A 177 -21.25 32.20 -24.62
CA GLY A 177 -21.87 31.76 -23.40
C GLY A 177 -21.70 30.26 -23.18
N ARG A 178 -21.51 29.91 -21.95
CA ARG A 178 -21.48 28.50 -21.48
C ARG A 178 -22.47 28.31 -20.35
N SER A 179 -23.43 27.42 -20.60
CA SER A 179 -24.44 26.99 -19.65
C SER A 179 -23.82 26.32 -18.42
N GLN A 180 -24.27 26.75 -17.24
CA GLN A 180 -23.96 26.17 -15.95
C GLN A 180 -24.92 25.02 -15.65
N THR A 181 -24.48 23.77 -15.71
CA THR A 181 -25.09 22.66 -14.96
C THR A 181 -24.02 21.64 -14.63
N GLY A 182 -23.88 21.26 -13.35
CA GLY A 182 -23.15 20.10 -12.92
C GLY A 182 -21.75 20.31 -12.30
N ARG A 183 -21.59 21.15 -11.26
CA ARG A 183 -20.33 21.36 -10.56
C ARG A 183 -20.46 21.42 -9.03
N SER A 184 -20.93 20.38 -8.36
CA SER A 184 -20.93 20.42 -6.88
C SER A 184 -20.14 19.35 -6.15
N SER A 185 -19.88 18.17 -6.74
CA SER A 185 -19.14 17.10 -6.06
C SER A 185 -17.62 17.10 -6.31
N SER A 186 -17.16 17.54 -7.47
CA SER A 186 -15.74 17.60 -7.80
C SER A 186 -14.97 18.73 -7.08
N ARG A 187 -15.67 19.78 -6.63
CA ARG A 187 -15.04 20.88 -5.86
C ARG A 187 -14.67 20.49 -4.43
N ARG A 188 -15.39 19.56 -3.78
CA ARG A 188 -15.11 19.16 -2.39
C ARG A 188 -13.88 18.24 -2.27
N SER A 189 -13.72 17.29 -3.16
CA SER A 189 -12.55 16.40 -3.15
C SER A 189 -11.26 17.10 -3.59
N GLY A 190 -11.34 18.03 -4.53
CA GLY A 190 -10.20 18.87 -4.93
C GLY A 190 -9.69 19.77 -3.80
N GLY A 191 -10.59 20.28 -2.94
CA GLY A 191 -10.24 21.08 -1.78
C GLY A 191 -9.48 20.31 -0.71
N ALA A 192 -9.93 19.12 -0.35
CA ALA A 192 -9.26 18.28 0.66
C ALA A 192 -7.84 17.86 0.21
N ARG A 193 -7.67 17.42 -1.02
CA ARG A 193 -6.37 17.02 -1.56
C ARG A 193 -5.37 18.19 -1.60
N THR A 194 -5.84 19.40 -1.92
CA THR A 194 -5.01 20.60 -1.88
C THR A 194 -4.52 20.90 -0.47
N ILE A 195 -5.39 20.81 0.54
CA ILE A 195 -5.06 21.04 1.94
C ILE A 195 -4.07 19.96 2.43
N ILE A 196 -4.29 18.68 2.09
CA ILE A 196 -3.40 17.58 2.43
C ILE A 196 -2.00 17.82 1.84
N ASN A 197 -1.92 18.14 0.55
CA ASN A 197 -0.65 18.43 -0.10
C ASN A 197 0.08 19.61 0.55
N GLN A 198 -0.66 20.67 0.90
CA GLN A 198 -0.09 21.83 1.58
C GLN A 198 0.41 21.48 3.00
N ALA A 199 -0.38 20.77 3.80
CA ALA A 199 0.00 20.38 5.15
C ALA A 199 1.24 19.45 5.16
N THR A 200 1.34 18.53 4.19
CA THR A 200 2.47 17.61 4.10
C THR A 200 3.79 18.29 3.73
N THR A 201 3.79 19.53 3.24
CA THR A 201 5.04 20.30 3.06
C THR A 201 5.71 20.71 4.37
N TYR A 202 4.99 20.65 5.49
CA TYR A 202 5.54 20.91 6.84
C TYR A 202 6.18 19.67 7.47
N VAL A 203 6.10 18.49 6.84
CA VAL A 203 6.87 17.33 7.27
C VAL A 203 8.35 17.66 7.07
N PRO A 204 9.22 17.53 8.11
CA PRO A 204 10.61 17.91 8.01
C PRO A 204 11.35 17.17 6.89
N SER A 205 12.17 17.88 6.14
CA SER A 205 13.09 17.26 5.18
C SER A 205 14.20 16.52 5.93
N ARG A 206 14.67 15.42 5.37
CA ARG A 206 15.68 14.54 5.97
C ARG A 206 16.94 14.51 5.11
N SER A 207 18.11 14.53 5.73
CA SER A 207 19.38 14.19 5.10
C SER A 207 19.40 12.72 4.67
N GLU A 208 20.39 12.31 3.92
CA GLU A 208 20.53 10.92 3.48
C GLU A 208 20.71 9.96 4.66
N SER A 209 21.60 10.28 5.60
CA SER A 209 21.82 9.49 6.81
C SER A 209 20.56 9.37 7.67
N GLU A 210 19.83 10.46 7.85
CA GLU A 210 18.58 10.44 8.58
C GLU A 210 17.50 9.60 7.89
N ARG A 211 17.48 9.54 6.54
CA ARG A 211 16.57 8.63 5.81
C ARG A 211 16.92 7.17 6.03
N VAL A 212 18.19 6.82 6.16
CA VAL A 212 18.60 5.46 6.57
C VAL A 212 18.04 5.13 7.95
N GLU A 213 18.18 6.04 8.94
CA GLU A 213 17.58 5.84 10.27
C GLU A 213 16.05 5.69 10.22
N ASP A 214 15.37 6.41 9.36
CA ASP A 214 13.92 6.32 9.19
C ASP A 214 13.51 4.98 8.58
N ILE A 215 14.30 4.42 7.65
CA ILE A 215 14.12 3.07 7.11
C ILE A 215 14.30 2.02 8.21
N VAL A 216 15.38 2.10 9.00
CA VAL A 216 15.65 1.16 10.12
C VAL A 216 14.49 1.20 11.13
N LEU A 217 14.04 2.40 11.50
CA LEU A 217 12.88 2.57 12.39
C LEU A 217 11.63 1.89 11.81
N PHE A 218 11.30 2.17 10.54
CA PHE A 218 10.10 1.63 9.93
C PHE A 218 10.17 0.12 9.77
N ASN A 219 11.33 -0.43 9.42
CA ASN A 219 11.55 -1.88 9.38
C ASN A 219 11.34 -2.53 10.77
N SER A 220 11.81 -1.92 11.84
CA SER A 220 11.57 -2.43 13.20
C SER A 220 10.08 -2.47 13.54
N VAL A 221 9.31 -1.48 13.08
CA VAL A 221 7.86 -1.45 13.24
C VAL A 221 7.19 -2.55 12.41
N LEU A 222 7.59 -2.76 11.16
CA LEU A 222 7.07 -3.82 10.31
C LEU A 222 7.35 -5.20 10.92
N ASN A 223 8.59 -5.43 11.39
CA ASN A 223 8.98 -6.67 12.08
C ASN A 223 8.15 -6.93 13.34
N SER A 224 7.86 -5.88 14.14
CA SER A 224 7.02 -6.01 15.34
C SER A 224 5.58 -6.46 15.04
N HIS A 225 5.15 -6.32 13.78
CA HIS A 225 3.88 -6.82 13.28
C HIS A 225 4.01 -8.14 12.50
N GLY A 226 5.20 -8.76 12.45
CA GLY A 226 5.45 -10.00 11.75
C GLY A 226 5.62 -9.88 10.23
N LEU A 227 5.74 -8.67 9.70
CA LEU A 227 6.07 -8.45 8.30
C LEU A 227 7.57 -8.62 8.08
N THR A 228 7.95 -9.55 7.20
CA THR A 228 9.35 -9.82 6.81
C THR A 228 9.63 -9.42 5.36
N THR A 229 8.58 -9.22 4.58
CA THR A 229 8.68 -8.84 3.16
C THR A 229 7.57 -7.87 2.79
N VAL A 230 7.90 -6.85 2.00
CA VAL A 230 6.94 -5.88 1.46
C VAL A 230 7.16 -5.65 -0.04
N TYR A 231 6.08 -5.32 -0.74
CA TYR A 231 6.13 -4.84 -2.11
C TYR A 231 5.62 -3.39 -2.19
N ASP A 232 6.55 -2.46 -2.50
CA ASP A 232 6.20 -1.06 -2.76
C ASP A 232 5.75 -0.90 -4.22
N VAL A 233 4.48 -0.63 -4.40
CA VAL A 233 3.83 -0.57 -5.71
C VAL A 233 4.07 0.74 -6.49
N GLY A 234 5.01 1.57 -6.05
CA GLY A 234 5.70 2.53 -6.92
C GLY A 234 5.06 3.89 -7.12
N ARG A 235 3.95 4.24 -6.49
CA ARG A 235 3.30 5.54 -6.71
C ARG A 235 3.97 6.72 -5.98
N SER A 236 4.73 6.48 -4.94
CA SER A 236 5.26 7.56 -4.11
C SER A 236 6.32 8.39 -4.82
N THR A 237 6.16 9.70 -4.81
CA THR A 237 7.21 10.67 -5.14
C THR A 237 8.14 10.94 -3.95
N ASP A 238 7.90 10.30 -2.82
CA ASP A 238 8.45 10.64 -1.51
C ASP A 238 9.85 10.06 -1.26
N GLY A 239 10.59 9.74 -2.28
CA GLY A 239 11.99 9.36 -2.13
C GLY A 239 12.49 8.34 -3.16
N ASN A 240 13.79 8.24 -3.26
CA ASN A 240 14.46 7.18 -3.99
C ASN A 240 14.73 6.01 -3.04
N PHE A 241 15.01 4.83 -3.59
CA PHE A 241 15.33 3.64 -2.83
C PHE A 241 16.82 3.54 -2.43
N ASP A 242 17.65 4.59 -2.70
CA ASP A 242 19.09 4.52 -2.41
C ASP A 242 19.37 4.17 -0.93
N PRO A 243 18.68 4.73 0.08
CA PRO A 243 18.88 4.32 1.47
C PRO A 243 18.56 2.85 1.73
N VAL A 244 17.51 2.30 1.08
CA VAL A 244 17.13 0.88 1.20
C VAL A 244 18.18 0.00 0.53
N LYS A 245 18.65 0.41 -0.65
CA LYS A 245 19.70 -0.29 -1.39
C LYS A 245 21.00 -0.33 -0.59
N THR A 246 21.38 0.79 0.03
CA THR A 246 22.57 0.87 0.89
C THR A 246 22.49 -0.12 2.04
N LEU A 247 21.36 -0.18 2.76
CA LEU A 247 21.16 -1.15 3.84
C LEU A 247 21.17 -2.60 3.34
N ALA A 248 20.63 -2.86 2.13
CA ALA A 248 20.68 -4.19 1.53
C ALA A 248 22.11 -4.64 1.17
N GLU A 249 22.94 -3.72 0.68
CA GLU A 249 24.36 -3.96 0.34
C GLU A 249 25.24 -4.14 1.59
N GLN A 250 24.78 -3.65 2.74
CA GLN A 250 25.44 -3.77 4.04
C GLN A 250 24.95 -4.93 4.89
N ASP A 251 24.00 -5.75 4.37
CA ASP A 251 23.30 -6.82 5.11
C ASP A 251 22.59 -6.33 6.39
N GLU A 252 22.12 -5.08 6.38
CA GLU A 252 21.45 -4.43 7.52
C GLU A 252 19.91 -4.35 7.38
N LEU A 253 19.35 -4.80 6.25
CA LEU A 253 17.89 -4.88 6.11
C LEU A 253 17.34 -6.02 6.97
N THR A 254 16.26 -5.73 7.69
CA THR A 254 15.49 -6.72 8.47
C THR A 254 14.13 -7.02 7.85
N VAL A 255 13.76 -6.31 6.78
CA VAL A 255 12.58 -6.53 5.95
C VAL A 255 13.04 -6.56 4.50
N ARG A 256 12.62 -7.58 3.73
CA ARG A 256 12.88 -7.64 2.30
C ARG A 256 11.99 -6.63 1.59
N VAL A 257 12.59 -5.78 0.77
CA VAL A 257 11.87 -4.69 0.08
C VAL A 257 11.93 -4.90 -1.43
N PHE A 258 10.83 -5.33 -2.00
CA PHE A 258 10.65 -5.37 -3.44
C PHE A 258 9.83 -4.17 -3.90
N HIS A 259 10.03 -3.71 -5.14
CA HIS A 259 9.36 -2.51 -5.61
C HIS A 259 9.00 -2.54 -7.10
N SER A 260 8.06 -1.71 -7.49
CA SER A 260 7.73 -1.41 -8.88
C SER A 260 8.66 -0.35 -9.46
N LEU A 261 8.83 -0.40 -10.79
CA LEU A 261 9.53 0.61 -11.56
C LEU A 261 8.80 1.96 -11.46
N ARG A 262 9.55 3.01 -11.17
CA ARG A 262 9.01 4.36 -11.02
C ARG A 262 9.22 5.20 -12.27
N TYR A 263 8.13 5.64 -12.86
CA TYR A 263 8.13 6.60 -13.95
C TYR A 263 6.87 7.46 -13.90
N ARG A 264 6.82 8.50 -14.72
CA ARG A 264 5.61 9.30 -14.93
C ARG A 264 5.00 8.95 -16.27
N ALA A 265 3.68 8.80 -16.31
CA ALA A 265 2.91 8.58 -17.52
C ALA A 265 1.51 9.21 -17.35
N ASN A 266 1.43 10.54 -17.48
CA ASN A 266 0.18 11.30 -17.35
C ASN A 266 -0.44 11.70 -18.69
N ASN A 267 0.36 11.63 -19.76
CA ASN A 267 0.01 12.05 -21.10
C ASN A 267 0.84 11.29 -22.14
N PRO A 268 0.50 11.35 -23.44
CA PRO A 268 1.20 10.59 -24.46
C PRO A 268 2.71 10.91 -24.62
N ILE A 269 3.16 12.10 -24.24
CA ILE A 269 4.59 12.47 -24.27
C ILE A 269 5.33 11.71 -23.17
N GLU A 270 4.84 11.79 -21.95
CA GLU A 270 5.41 11.07 -20.80
C GLU A 270 5.33 9.54 -20.99
N VAL A 271 4.33 9.03 -21.71
CA VAL A 271 4.28 7.61 -22.11
C VAL A 271 5.50 7.24 -22.96
N ASN A 272 5.90 8.05 -23.95
CA ASN A 272 7.09 7.74 -24.75
C ASN A 272 8.37 7.74 -23.90
N GLU A 273 8.49 8.63 -22.94
CA GLU A 273 9.60 8.66 -21.97
C GLU A 273 9.58 7.40 -21.09
N ALA A 274 8.40 7.01 -20.58
CA ALA A 274 8.21 5.79 -19.79
C ALA A 274 8.59 4.54 -20.58
N LEU A 275 8.19 4.41 -21.85
CA LEU A 275 8.56 3.28 -22.71
C LEU A 275 10.08 3.18 -22.89
N THR A 276 10.77 4.31 -23.06
CA THR A 276 12.24 4.34 -23.16
C THR A 276 12.88 3.86 -21.85
N PHE A 277 12.33 4.32 -20.71
CA PHE A 277 12.82 3.94 -19.38
C PHE A 277 12.59 2.46 -19.09
N ILE A 278 11.40 1.92 -19.39
CA ILE A 278 11.08 0.49 -19.27
C ILE A 278 12.05 -0.34 -20.09
N LYS A 279 12.35 0.08 -21.33
CA LYS A 279 13.28 -0.63 -22.23
C LYS A 279 14.72 -0.65 -21.73
N SER A 280 15.15 0.39 -21.02
CA SER A 280 16.50 0.48 -20.44
C SER A 280 16.65 -0.20 -19.08
N SER A 281 15.57 -0.71 -18.51
CA SER A 281 15.53 -1.38 -17.23
C SER A 281 15.33 -2.89 -17.39
N GLU A 282 15.76 -3.67 -16.41
CA GLU A 282 15.60 -5.12 -16.42
C GLU A 282 14.60 -5.56 -15.34
N PRO A 283 13.55 -6.35 -15.70
CA PRO A 283 12.63 -6.90 -14.71
C PRO A 283 13.34 -7.92 -13.83
N ARG A 284 12.92 -7.99 -12.56
CA ARG A 284 13.45 -8.95 -11.58
C ARG A 284 14.96 -8.89 -11.37
N SER A 285 15.57 -7.71 -11.64
CA SER A 285 16.95 -7.42 -11.28
C SER A 285 17.02 -7.19 -9.76
N ASN A 286 17.35 -8.22 -9.00
CA ASN A 286 17.29 -8.15 -7.54
C ASN A 286 18.28 -9.11 -6.87
N ASN A 287 18.53 -8.84 -5.60
CA ASN A 287 19.07 -9.80 -4.67
C ASN A 287 17.94 -10.35 -3.77
N ASP A 288 18.29 -11.10 -2.72
CA ASP A 288 17.29 -11.69 -1.82
C ASP A 288 16.62 -10.67 -0.90
N TRP A 289 17.19 -9.48 -0.73
CA TRP A 289 16.74 -8.47 0.20
C TRP A 289 16.09 -7.25 -0.45
N PHE A 290 16.52 -6.89 -1.65
CA PHE A 290 16.05 -5.70 -2.35
C PHE A 290 15.95 -5.95 -3.85
N GLY A 291 14.88 -5.50 -4.49
CA GLY A 291 14.77 -5.69 -5.92
C GLY A 291 13.57 -5.11 -6.63
N LEU A 292 13.77 -4.91 -7.93
CA LEU A 292 12.77 -4.45 -8.86
C LEU A 292 11.98 -5.64 -9.42
N ILE A 293 10.66 -5.70 -9.18
CA ILE A 293 9.82 -6.81 -9.63
C ILE A 293 9.03 -6.46 -10.90
N GLY A 294 8.36 -5.32 -10.92
CA GLY A 294 7.35 -5.06 -11.94
C GLY A 294 7.09 -3.58 -12.19
N ILE A 295 5.92 -3.32 -12.75
CA ILE A 295 5.37 -1.99 -13.05
C ILE A 295 4.03 -1.87 -12.33
N GLY A 296 3.66 -0.70 -11.86
CA GLY A 296 2.37 -0.42 -11.21
C GLY A 296 2.56 0.39 -9.92
N GLU A 297 1.50 0.70 -9.16
CA GLU A 297 0.09 0.32 -9.36
C GLU A 297 -0.66 1.18 -10.42
N HIS A 298 -0.03 2.21 -10.94
CA HIS A 298 -0.58 3.10 -11.95
C HIS A 298 0.33 3.05 -13.18
N THR A 299 0.17 2.02 -13.99
CA THR A 299 0.90 1.86 -15.26
C THR A 299 0.68 3.06 -16.18
N TYR A 300 -0.54 3.63 -16.17
CA TYR A 300 -0.86 4.91 -16.79
C TYR A 300 -1.71 5.75 -15.84
N ASN A 301 -1.18 6.87 -15.34
CA ASN A 301 -1.79 7.64 -14.25
C ASN A 301 -3.24 8.08 -14.49
N PRO A 302 -3.70 8.42 -15.71
CA PRO A 302 -5.11 8.71 -15.96
C PRO A 302 -6.05 7.53 -15.75
N LEU A 303 -5.56 6.29 -15.86
CA LEU A 303 -6.33 5.08 -15.57
C LEU A 303 -6.33 4.82 -14.06
N HIS A 304 -7.22 5.51 -13.34
CA HIS A 304 -7.35 5.40 -11.90
C HIS A 304 -8.82 5.46 -11.50
N ASP A 305 -9.41 4.31 -11.25
CA ASP A 305 -10.80 4.19 -10.86
C ASP A 305 -11.04 4.33 -9.34
N SER A 306 -12.27 4.19 -8.93
CA SER A 306 -12.69 4.27 -7.52
C SER A 306 -13.95 3.42 -7.32
N SER A 307 -14.03 2.69 -6.22
CA SER A 307 -15.26 1.99 -5.83
C SER A 307 -16.43 2.91 -5.46
N MET A 308 -16.19 4.21 -5.28
CA MET A 308 -17.20 5.18 -4.84
C MET A 308 -17.95 5.86 -5.99
N ARG A 309 -17.53 5.69 -7.22
CA ARG A 309 -18.14 6.31 -8.40
C ARG A 309 -17.82 5.50 -9.65
N VAL A 310 -18.75 5.49 -10.62
CA VAL A 310 -18.46 4.91 -11.94
C VAL A 310 -17.37 5.74 -12.63
N SER A 311 -16.31 5.06 -13.06
CA SER A 311 -15.21 5.64 -13.83
C SER A 311 -15.33 5.18 -15.28
N LEU A 312 -15.48 6.15 -16.17
CA LEU A 312 -15.49 5.92 -17.61
C LEU A 312 -14.24 6.58 -18.19
N TYR A 313 -13.53 5.87 -19.03
CA TYR A 313 -12.30 6.32 -19.66
C TYR A 313 -12.50 6.34 -21.18
N ASP A 314 -12.00 7.39 -21.81
CA ASP A 314 -11.97 7.51 -23.26
C ASP A 314 -11.02 6.47 -23.87
N ASP A 315 -11.22 6.13 -25.12
CA ASP A 315 -10.39 5.15 -25.86
C ASP A 315 -8.91 5.54 -25.86
N ASP A 316 -8.57 6.82 -25.87
CA ASP A 316 -7.20 7.32 -25.82
C ASP A 316 -6.48 6.88 -24.54
N VAL A 317 -7.17 6.86 -23.39
CA VAL A 317 -6.63 6.40 -22.11
C VAL A 317 -6.25 4.93 -22.20
N TRP A 318 -7.13 4.12 -22.76
CA TRP A 318 -6.90 2.69 -22.94
C TRP A 318 -5.81 2.39 -23.96
N GLN A 319 -5.71 3.17 -25.01
CA GLN A 319 -4.63 3.05 -25.99
C GLN A 319 -3.25 3.31 -25.37
N GLN A 320 -3.11 4.34 -24.52
CA GLN A 320 -1.85 4.60 -23.82
C GLN A 320 -1.51 3.48 -22.83
N PHE A 321 -2.46 2.99 -22.06
CA PHE A 321 -2.27 1.83 -21.19
C PHE A 321 -1.83 0.61 -22.01
N GLN A 322 -2.52 0.29 -23.11
CA GLN A 322 -2.19 -0.86 -23.96
C GLN A 322 -0.78 -0.76 -24.55
N ARG A 323 -0.32 0.43 -24.94
CA ARG A 323 1.05 0.65 -25.42
C ARG A 323 2.07 0.28 -24.35
N ILE A 324 1.90 0.76 -23.12
CA ILE A 324 2.80 0.43 -22.02
C ILE A 324 2.72 -1.07 -21.70
N ALA A 325 1.51 -1.62 -21.64
CA ALA A 325 1.27 -3.03 -21.35
C ALA A 325 1.94 -3.97 -22.36
N LEU A 326 1.89 -3.65 -23.64
CA LEU A 326 2.57 -4.43 -24.69
C LEU A 326 4.08 -4.38 -24.54
N TYR A 327 4.67 -3.19 -24.32
CA TYR A 327 6.12 -3.05 -24.08
C TYR A 327 6.57 -3.77 -22.81
N ALA A 328 5.76 -3.71 -21.76
CA ALA A 328 6.01 -4.44 -20.53
C ALA A 328 6.03 -5.96 -20.78
N ALA A 329 5.07 -6.48 -21.53
CA ALA A 329 5.00 -7.90 -21.86
C ALA A 329 6.19 -8.34 -22.73
N GLU A 330 6.56 -7.57 -23.76
CA GLU A 330 7.74 -7.82 -24.60
C GLU A 330 9.03 -7.88 -23.78
N GLY A 331 9.17 -7.01 -22.74
CA GLY A 331 10.30 -6.98 -21.83
C GLY A 331 10.21 -7.98 -20.68
N GLY A 332 9.19 -8.83 -20.60
CA GLY A 332 9.00 -9.81 -19.54
C GLY A 332 8.59 -9.21 -18.20
N TRP A 333 8.01 -7.99 -18.19
CA TRP A 333 7.61 -7.30 -16.97
C TRP A 333 6.31 -7.82 -16.36
N HIS A 334 6.32 -7.99 -15.05
CA HIS A 334 5.11 -8.05 -14.24
C HIS A 334 4.39 -6.70 -14.22
N ILE A 335 3.06 -6.70 -14.31
CA ILE A 335 2.23 -5.51 -14.06
C ILE A 335 1.34 -5.78 -12.85
N HIS A 336 1.36 -4.87 -11.89
CA HIS A 336 0.47 -4.84 -10.72
C HIS A 336 -0.45 -3.63 -10.85
N GLU A 337 -1.66 -3.82 -11.44
CA GLU A 337 -2.51 -2.71 -11.88
C GLU A 337 -3.70 -2.48 -10.97
N HIS A 338 -3.94 -1.21 -10.65
CA HIS A 338 -5.08 -0.74 -9.88
C HIS A 338 -6.39 -0.92 -10.64
N ALA A 339 -7.34 -1.69 -10.12
CA ALA A 339 -8.69 -1.84 -10.67
C ALA A 339 -9.70 -2.18 -9.57
N MET A 340 -10.46 -1.18 -9.13
CA MET A 340 -11.52 -1.35 -8.14
C MET A 340 -12.83 -1.82 -8.76
N GLN A 341 -13.10 -1.42 -10.03
CA GLN A 341 -14.35 -1.72 -10.73
C GLN A 341 -14.19 -2.88 -11.70
N ASP A 342 -15.26 -3.65 -11.86
CA ASP A 342 -15.30 -4.75 -12.83
C ASP A 342 -15.11 -4.26 -14.27
N SER A 343 -15.63 -3.09 -14.63
CA SER A 343 -15.43 -2.51 -15.95
C SER A 343 -13.96 -2.24 -16.27
N THR A 344 -13.18 -1.76 -15.29
CA THR A 344 -11.74 -1.53 -15.42
C THR A 344 -11.00 -2.88 -15.50
N ALA A 345 -11.28 -3.81 -14.58
CA ALA A 345 -10.70 -5.14 -14.60
C ALA A 345 -10.99 -5.88 -15.90
N SER A 346 -12.24 -5.87 -16.38
CA SER A 346 -12.63 -6.50 -17.64
C SER A 346 -11.86 -5.94 -18.84
N ARG A 347 -11.65 -4.63 -18.90
CA ARG A 347 -10.92 -4.00 -20.00
C ARG A 347 -9.41 -4.31 -19.97
N ILE A 348 -8.81 -4.39 -18.76
CA ILE A 348 -7.44 -4.88 -18.58
C ILE A 348 -7.34 -6.32 -19.09
N LEU A 349 -8.31 -7.16 -18.77
CA LEU A 349 -8.37 -8.56 -19.23
C LEU A 349 -8.52 -8.67 -20.77
N ASP A 350 -9.28 -7.77 -21.41
CA ASP A 350 -9.36 -7.73 -22.89
C ASP A 350 -7.98 -7.47 -23.50
N ILE A 351 -7.23 -6.51 -22.94
CA ILE A 351 -5.87 -6.18 -23.39
C ILE A 351 -4.91 -7.34 -23.10
N ALA A 352 -4.95 -7.91 -21.89
CA ALA A 352 -4.14 -9.07 -21.53
C ALA A 352 -4.41 -10.27 -22.44
N GLN A 353 -5.67 -10.52 -22.81
CA GLN A 353 -6.05 -11.61 -23.74
C GLN A 353 -5.46 -11.42 -25.14
N VAL A 354 -5.37 -10.19 -25.62
CA VAL A 354 -4.71 -9.88 -26.91
C VAL A 354 -3.21 -10.14 -26.82
N ILE A 355 -2.57 -9.65 -25.76
CA ILE A 355 -1.13 -9.78 -25.53
C ILE A 355 -0.73 -11.23 -25.26
N ASN A 356 -1.59 -12.02 -24.62
CA ASN A 356 -1.34 -13.43 -24.29
C ASN A 356 -1.12 -14.34 -25.52
N LYS A 357 -1.45 -13.88 -26.72
CA LYS A 357 -1.18 -14.61 -27.96
C LYS A 357 0.32 -14.71 -28.28
N ASP A 358 1.07 -13.68 -27.90
CA ASP A 358 2.49 -13.56 -28.19
C ASP A 358 3.35 -13.70 -26.91
N TYR A 359 2.81 -13.27 -25.74
CA TYR A 359 3.49 -13.25 -24.45
C TYR A 359 2.59 -13.86 -23.37
N LEU A 360 2.92 -15.05 -22.89
CA LEU A 360 2.06 -15.80 -21.99
C LEU A 360 1.89 -15.09 -20.63
N MET A 361 0.67 -14.70 -20.30
CA MET A 361 0.33 -14.01 -19.05
C MET A 361 0.70 -14.80 -17.81
N LYS A 362 0.61 -16.13 -17.84
CA LYS A 362 1.02 -17.01 -16.74
C LYS A 362 2.48 -16.87 -16.36
N ASP A 363 3.36 -16.51 -17.31
CA ASP A 363 4.80 -16.33 -17.07
C ASP A 363 5.10 -14.90 -16.60
N LEU A 364 4.26 -13.93 -17.00
CA LEU A 364 4.31 -12.53 -16.58
C LEU A 364 3.63 -12.29 -15.23
N ARG A 365 2.69 -13.17 -14.84
CA ARG A 365 1.94 -13.14 -13.56
C ARG A 365 1.31 -11.78 -13.26
N TRP A 366 0.73 -11.13 -14.28
CA TRP A 366 0.09 -9.84 -14.03
C TRP A 366 -0.96 -9.94 -12.91
N THR A 367 -1.03 -8.91 -12.08
CA THR A 367 -1.92 -8.84 -10.92
C THR A 367 -2.94 -7.73 -11.10
N ILE A 368 -4.21 -8.05 -10.89
CA ILE A 368 -5.28 -7.06 -10.73
C ILE A 368 -5.39 -6.74 -9.25
N ALA A 369 -5.20 -5.47 -8.89
CA ALA A 369 -5.16 -5.01 -7.52
C ALA A 369 -6.47 -4.36 -7.08
N HIS A 370 -6.79 -4.42 -5.79
CA HIS A 370 -8.02 -3.99 -5.10
C HIS A 370 -9.23 -4.89 -5.36
N CYS A 371 -9.71 -4.99 -6.60
CA CYS A 371 -10.82 -5.85 -6.99
C CYS A 371 -12.12 -5.64 -6.21
N ASP A 372 -12.40 -4.41 -5.74
CA ASP A 372 -13.52 -4.10 -4.86
C ASP A 372 -14.86 -4.56 -5.43
N LEU A 373 -15.07 -4.43 -6.74
CA LEU A 373 -16.33 -4.72 -7.43
C LEU A 373 -16.15 -5.72 -8.58
N ILE A 374 -15.08 -6.51 -8.57
CA ILE A 374 -14.81 -7.51 -9.60
C ILE A 374 -15.93 -8.54 -9.67
N SER A 375 -16.35 -8.94 -10.88
CA SER A 375 -17.37 -9.97 -11.10
C SER A 375 -16.77 -11.38 -11.14
N ASP A 376 -17.59 -12.39 -10.84
CA ASP A 376 -17.19 -13.79 -10.98
C ASP A 376 -16.70 -14.11 -12.40
N LYS A 377 -17.32 -13.52 -13.42
CA LYS A 377 -16.90 -13.64 -14.83
C LYS A 377 -15.48 -13.11 -15.04
N SER A 378 -15.15 -11.95 -14.49
CA SER A 378 -13.80 -11.38 -14.62
C SER A 378 -12.77 -12.16 -13.80
N ILE A 379 -13.14 -12.72 -12.65
CA ILE A 379 -12.30 -13.62 -11.85
C ILE A 379 -11.94 -14.88 -12.66
N GLU A 380 -12.91 -15.55 -13.27
CA GLU A 380 -12.66 -16.74 -14.09
C GLU A 380 -11.77 -16.41 -15.32
N ARG A 381 -12.02 -15.29 -16.00
CA ARG A 381 -11.17 -14.84 -17.11
C ARG A 381 -9.74 -14.58 -16.67
N ALA A 382 -9.55 -13.93 -15.52
CA ALA A 382 -8.23 -13.67 -14.97
C ALA A 382 -7.47 -14.97 -14.69
N LYS A 383 -8.15 -15.95 -14.08
CA LYS A 383 -7.62 -17.28 -13.81
C LYS A 383 -7.24 -18.04 -15.11
N GLU A 384 -8.12 -18.05 -16.10
CA GLU A 384 -7.88 -18.72 -17.40
C GLU A 384 -6.65 -18.13 -18.13
N LEU A 385 -6.44 -16.84 -18.02
CA LEU A 385 -5.28 -16.15 -18.58
C LEU A 385 -3.99 -16.33 -17.73
N GLY A 386 -4.12 -16.83 -16.50
CA GLY A 386 -2.98 -16.97 -15.58
C GLY A 386 -2.58 -15.68 -14.86
N LEU A 387 -3.50 -14.72 -14.75
CA LEU A 387 -3.34 -13.55 -13.89
C LEU A 387 -3.55 -13.92 -12.43
N THR A 388 -3.16 -13.02 -11.54
CA THR A 388 -3.36 -13.11 -10.10
C THR A 388 -4.19 -11.94 -9.58
N ILE A 389 -4.67 -12.04 -8.35
CA ILE A 389 -5.45 -10.98 -7.69
C ILE A 389 -4.74 -10.55 -6.40
N ALA A 390 -4.63 -9.25 -6.17
CA ALA A 390 -4.18 -8.67 -4.91
C ALA A 390 -5.34 -7.93 -4.24
N VAL A 391 -5.69 -8.37 -3.03
CA VAL A 391 -6.75 -7.78 -2.23
C VAL A 391 -6.15 -6.99 -1.08
N HIS A 392 -6.71 -5.84 -0.79
CA HIS A 392 -6.18 -4.94 0.21
C HIS A 392 -7.11 -4.76 1.39
N ASN A 393 -6.50 -4.56 2.55
CA ASN A 393 -7.20 -4.32 3.79
C ASN A 393 -8.12 -3.09 3.68
N LYS A 394 -9.31 -3.19 4.27
CA LYS A 394 -10.27 -2.08 4.36
C LYS A 394 -10.45 -1.66 5.81
N THR A 395 -10.24 -0.39 6.10
CA THR A 395 -10.55 0.18 7.41
C THR A 395 -12.04 0.51 7.57
N ALA A 396 -12.77 0.64 6.45
CA ALA A 396 -14.20 0.85 6.43
C ALA A 396 -14.83 0.21 5.20
N LYS A 397 -16.04 -0.35 5.34
CA LYS A 397 -16.83 -0.85 4.21
C LYS A 397 -17.24 0.34 3.32
N PRO A 398 -17.01 0.30 2.01
CA PRO A 398 -17.69 1.20 1.09
C PRO A 398 -19.20 0.94 1.17
N ALA A 399 -20.01 1.97 1.25
CA ALA A 399 -21.46 1.86 1.28
C ALA A 399 -22.01 1.62 -0.14
N MET A 400 -21.69 0.45 -0.74
CA MET A 400 -22.14 0.08 -2.07
C MET A 400 -22.83 -1.27 -2.01
N ASP A 401 -24.12 -1.26 -2.14
CA ASP A 401 -25.06 -2.38 -2.16
C ASP A 401 -24.83 -3.54 -1.15
N ASP A 402 -25.60 -4.62 -1.23
CA ASP A 402 -25.53 -5.75 -0.30
C ASP A 402 -24.42 -6.78 -0.62
N ARG A 403 -23.59 -6.54 -1.62
CA ARG A 403 -22.51 -7.46 -2.01
C ARG A 403 -21.28 -7.26 -1.14
N ASP A 404 -20.53 -8.35 -0.97
CA ASP A 404 -19.19 -8.26 -0.37
C ASP A 404 -18.24 -7.48 -1.30
N SER A 405 -17.46 -6.59 -0.73
CA SER A 405 -16.53 -5.73 -1.47
C SER A 405 -15.19 -5.66 -0.75
N PRO A 406 -14.16 -6.29 -1.33
CA PRO A 406 -14.15 -7.20 -2.49
C PRO A 406 -14.84 -8.56 -2.21
N PRO A 407 -15.20 -9.35 -3.26
CA PRO A 407 -15.88 -10.63 -3.12
C PRO A 407 -14.88 -11.76 -2.77
N ILE A 408 -14.30 -11.72 -1.57
CA ILE A 408 -13.20 -12.59 -1.12
C ILE A 408 -13.53 -14.08 -1.28
N ALA A 409 -14.73 -14.48 -0.91
CA ALA A 409 -15.15 -15.88 -1.00
C ALA A 409 -15.25 -16.35 -2.46
N SER A 410 -15.77 -15.53 -3.38
CA SER A 410 -15.79 -15.84 -4.81
C SER A 410 -14.37 -15.98 -5.36
N ILE A 411 -13.46 -15.04 -5.00
CA ILE A 411 -12.06 -15.10 -5.39
C ILE A 411 -11.43 -16.41 -4.89
N GLN A 412 -11.58 -16.74 -3.62
CA GLN A 412 -11.04 -17.98 -3.04
C GLN A 412 -11.63 -19.23 -3.73
N ASN A 413 -12.94 -19.28 -3.94
CA ASN A 413 -13.63 -20.45 -4.48
C ASN A 413 -13.34 -20.67 -5.97
N SER A 414 -12.98 -19.64 -6.72
CA SER A 414 -12.55 -19.77 -8.12
C SER A 414 -11.27 -20.57 -8.27
N GLY A 415 -10.41 -20.59 -7.23
CA GLY A 415 -9.10 -21.21 -7.25
C GLY A 415 -8.02 -20.36 -7.96
N ILE A 416 -8.29 -19.09 -8.27
CA ILE A 416 -7.27 -18.16 -8.72
C ILE A 416 -6.24 -17.92 -7.60
N ILE A 417 -4.98 -17.73 -7.94
CA ILE A 417 -3.99 -17.31 -6.95
C ILE A 417 -4.27 -15.86 -6.56
N TRP A 418 -4.49 -15.63 -5.27
CA TRP A 418 -4.72 -14.30 -4.74
C TRP A 418 -3.92 -14.07 -3.46
N GLY A 419 -3.60 -12.82 -3.20
CA GLY A 419 -2.82 -12.44 -2.03
C GLY A 419 -3.42 -11.26 -1.28
N LEU A 420 -2.99 -11.10 -0.01
CA LEU A 420 -3.38 -10.01 0.87
C LEU A 420 -2.28 -8.97 0.97
N GLY A 421 -2.67 -7.69 0.89
CA GLY A 421 -1.82 -6.53 1.15
C GLY A 421 -2.53 -5.49 2.01
N SER A 422 -1.85 -4.43 2.39
CA SER A 422 -2.41 -3.39 3.24
C SER A 422 -2.90 -2.16 2.47
N ASP A 423 -2.24 -1.76 1.41
CA ASP A 423 -2.38 -0.43 0.79
C ASP A 423 -2.11 0.70 1.82
N SER A 424 -1.23 0.41 2.79
CA SER A 424 -0.88 1.35 3.86
C SER A 424 0.11 2.41 3.34
N THR A 425 0.30 3.51 4.05
CA THR A 425 -0.07 3.87 5.42
C THR A 425 -1.24 4.84 5.49
N VAL A 426 -1.79 5.31 4.36
CA VAL A 426 -2.82 6.36 4.33
C VAL A 426 -4.23 5.79 4.39
N VAL A 427 -4.53 4.77 3.59
CA VAL A 427 -5.91 4.25 3.50
C VAL A 427 -6.18 3.13 4.50
N SER A 428 -5.15 2.48 4.99
CA SER A 428 -5.28 1.41 5.99
C SER A 428 -4.07 1.32 6.94
N THR A 429 -4.21 0.44 7.94
CA THR A 429 -3.14 0.10 8.89
C THR A 429 -2.11 -0.85 8.25
N ILE A 430 -0.86 -0.78 8.72
CA ILE A 430 0.20 -1.74 8.36
C ILE A 430 0.01 -3.11 9.02
N ASN A 431 -0.88 -3.25 10.01
CA ASN A 431 -1.00 -4.47 10.80
C ASN A 431 -1.64 -5.61 9.98
N PRO A 432 -0.88 -6.66 9.61
CA PRO A 432 -1.38 -7.78 8.80
C PRO A 432 -2.44 -8.61 9.52
N PHE A 433 -2.42 -8.63 10.85
CA PHE A 433 -3.44 -9.34 11.63
C PHE A 433 -4.82 -8.69 11.50
N HIS A 434 -4.89 -7.39 11.17
CA HIS A 434 -6.16 -6.75 10.83
C HIS A 434 -6.70 -7.29 9.49
N SER A 435 -5.86 -7.48 8.49
CA SER A 435 -6.24 -8.10 7.20
C SER A 435 -6.69 -9.54 7.39
N LEU A 436 -5.92 -10.34 8.14
CA LEU A 436 -6.26 -11.72 8.47
C LEU A 436 -7.59 -11.82 9.24
N TRP A 437 -7.78 -10.96 10.26
CA TRP A 437 -9.04 -10.90 11.01
C TRP A 437 -10.22 -10.49 10.15
N TRP A 438 -10.04 -9.48 9.31
CA TRP A 438 -11.09 -9.01 8.40
C TRP A 438 -11.59 -10.12 7.48
N VAL A 439 -10.71 -10.81 6.72
CA VAL A 439 -11.12 -11.82 5.76
C VAL A 439 -11.65 -13.11 6.40
N THR A 440 -11.29 -13.38 7.67
CA THR A 440 -11.73 -14.60 8.40
C THR A 440 -12.94 -14.37 9.28
N SER A 441 -13.19 -13.14 9.73
CA SER A 441 -14.34 -12.80 10.59
C SER A 441 -15.43 -12.00 9.87
N GLY A 442 -15.09 -11.39 8.75
CA GLY A 442 -15.96 -10.45 8.03
C GLY A 442 -16.08 -9.07 8.67
N LYS A 443 -15.21 -8.74 9.64
CA LYS A 443 -15.35 -7.52 10.46
C LYS A 443 -14.19 -6.56 10.32
N VAL A 444 -14.45 -5.28 10.54
CA VAL A 444 -13.48 -4.20 10.68
C VAL A 444 -13.67 -3.48 12.02
N PHE A 445 -12.68 -2.68 12.45
CA PHE A 445 -12.79 -1.94 13.71
C PHE A 445 -14.04 -1.03 13.76
N PRO A 446 -14.72 -0.94 14.93
CA PRO A 446 -14.39 -1.57 16.21
C PRO A 446 -15.01 -2.97 16.42
N ASN A 447 -15.45 -3.67 15.46
CA ASN A 447 -16.16 -4.96 15.38
C ASN A 447 -17.39 -4.87 14.47
N LYS A 448 -17.31 -4.03 13.45
CA LYS A 448 -18.40 -3.77 12.52
C LYS A 448 -18.33 -4.76 11.35
N GLU A 449 -19.48 -5.30 10.96
CA GLU A 449 -19.58 -6.15 9.78
C GLU A 449 -19.18 -5.40 8.50
N SER A 450 -18.33 -6.02 7.70
CA SER A 450 -17.80 -5.50 6.44
C SER A 450 -18.12 -6.41 5.26
N ILE A 451 -17.84 -7.71 5.39
CA ILE A 451 -18.16 -8.74 4.41
C ILE A 451 -18.93 -9.88 5.09
N LYS A 452 -19.83 -10.54 4.35
CA LYS A 452 -20.66 -11.64 4.86
C LYS A 452 -20.00 -13.00 4.63
N ASN A 453 -19.32 -13.15 3.48
CA ASN A 453 -18.71 -14.40 3.06
C ASN A 453 -17.21 -14.34 3.31
N THR A 454 -16.74 -15.14 4.25
CA THR A 454 -15.36 -15.16 4.75
C THR A 454 -14.60 -16.37 4.21
N VAL A 455 -13.29 -16.39 4.46
CA VAL A 455 -12.41 -17.51 4.13
C VAL A 455 -11.86 -18.18 5.40
N SER A 456 -11.31 -19.39 5.25
CA SER A 456 -10.66 -20.08 6.37
C SER A 456 -9.38 -19.36 6.81
N ARG A 457 -8.95 -19.59 8.06
CA ARG A 457 -7.66 -19.09 8.56
C ARG A 457 -6.47 -19.59 7.73
N GLN A 458 -6.56 -20.85 7.25
CA GLN A 458 -5.54 -21.42 6.37
C GLN A 458 -5.45 -20.66 5.05
N ALA A 459 -6.59 -20.42 4.40
CA ALA A 459 -6.63 -19.65 3.16
C ALA A 459 -6.10 -18.21 3.34
N ALA A 460 -6.49 -17.55 4.44
CA ALA A 460 -6.02 -16.20 4.76
C ALA A 460 -4.49 -16.17 4.99
N LEU A 461 -3.95 -17.12 5.77
CA LEU A 461 -2.51 -17.19 6.01
C LEU A 461 -1.75 -17.53 4.71
N THR A 462 -2.26 -18.45 3.89
CA THR A 462 -1.69 -18.77 2.57
C THR A 462 -1.66 -17.54 1.67
N ALA A 463 -2.72 -16.72 1.67
CA ALA A 463 -2.80 -15.48 0.90
C ALA A 463 -1.78 -14.41 1.38
N HIS A 464 -1.46 -14.42 2.69
CA HIS A 464 -0.51 -13.45 3.27
C HIS A 464 0.95 -13.96 3.31
N THR A 465 1.22 -15.16 2.81
CA THR A 465 2.55 -15.79 2.82
C THR A 465 2.87 -16.40 1.46
N ARG A 466 2.55 -17.68 1.22
CA ARG A 466 2.93 -18.45 0.03
C ARG A 466 2.42 -17.84 -1.27
N ASN A 467 1.17 -17.40 -1.31
CA ASN A 467 0.63 -16.78 -2.51
C ASN A 467 1.30 -15.43 -2.79
N ASN A 468 1.57 -14.63 -1.76
CA ASN A 468 2.30 -13.38 -1.93
C ASN A 468 3.72 -13.60 -2.41
N ALA A 469 4.40 -14.64 -1.92
CA ALA A 469 5.71 -15.04 -2.45
C ALA A 469 5.63 -15.37 -3.95
N PHE A 470 4.56 -16.07 -4.39
CA PHE A 470 4.32 -16.34 -5.81
C PHE A 470 4.10 -15.07 -6.63
N LEU A 471 3.31 -14.11 -6.13
CA LEU A 471 3.09 -12.82 -6.81
C LEU A 471 4.42 -12.06 -7.01
N LEU A 472 5.37 -12.24 -6.10
CA LEU A 472 6.68 -11.59 -6.12
C LEU A 472 7.78 -12.41 -6.80
N PHE A 473 7.47 -13.57 -7.42
CA PHE A 473 8.46 -14.49 -8.01
C PHE A 473 9.49 -14.99 -7.00
N LYS A 474 9.09 -15.15 -5.73
CA LYS A 474 9.93 -15.58 -4.61
C LYS A 474 9.41 -16.86 -3.93
N GLU A 475 8.52 -17.60 -4.56
CA GLU A 475 7.92 -18.81 -3.99
C GLU A 475 8.93 -19.94 -3.72
N ASN A 476 10.08 -19.92 -4.39
CA ASN A 476 11.14 -20.89 -4.15
C ASN A 476 11.98 -20.55 -2.91
N ASP A 477 11.93 -19.30 -2.46
CA ASP A 477 12.76 -18.80 -1.37
C ASP A 477 11.96 -18.38 -0.13
N LEU A 478 10.67 -18.01 -0.29
CA LEU A 478 9.85 -17.41 0.76
C LEU A 478 8.45 -18.04 0.85
N GLY A 479 7.70 -17.65 1.86
CA GLY A 479 6.26 -17.84 1.96
C GLY A 479 5.79 -19.15 2.57
N SER A 480 6.69 -20.07 2.87
CA SER A 480 6.41 -21.32 3.60
C SER A 480 7.63 -21.81 4.37
N ILE A 481 7.40 -22.64 5.40
CA ILE A 481 8.47 -23.28 6.15
C ILE A 481 8.78 -24.61 5.47
N GLU A 482 9.71 -24.57 4.52
CA GLU A 482 10.16 -25.72 3.73
C GLU A 482 11.68 -25.70 3.60
N VAL A 483 12.30 -26.89 3.53
CA VAL A 483 13.77 -27.03 3.39
C VAL A 483 14.26 -26.27 2.16
N GLY A 484 15.34 -25.53 2.33
CA GLY A 484 15.98 -24.70 1.30
C GLY A 484 15.51 -23.24 1.27
N LYS A 485 14.36 -22.90 1.84
CA LYS A 485 13.85 -21.53 1.91
C LYS A 485 14.52 -20.72 3.01
N TRP A 486 14.45 -19.40 2.89
CA TRP A 486 14.88 -18.50 3.96
C TRP A 486 14.02 -18.70 5.21
N ALA A 487 14.67 -18.64 6.36
CA ALA A 487 14.01 -18.75 7.65
C ALA A 487 13.37 -17.41 8.07
N ASP A 488 12.58 -16.83 7.18
CA ASP A 488 11.72 -15.69 7.51
C ASP A 488 10.52 -16.22 8.30
N LEU A 489 10.48 -15.93 9.60
CA LEU A 489 9.59 -16.58 10.55
C LEU A 489 8.91 -15.56 11.45
N VAL A 490 7.70 -15.88 11.88
CA VAL A 490 6.96 -15.14 12.90
C VAL A 490 6.60 -16.07 14.03
N VAL A 491 7.00 -15.73 15.25
CA VAL A 491 6.58 -16.40 16.47
C VAL A 491 5.36 -15.65 17.02
N LEU A 492 4.25 -16.33 17.15
CA LEU A 492 3.01 -15.77 17.69
C LEU A 492 2.96 -16.01 19.18
N ASP A 493 2.67 -14.97 19.96
CA ASP A 493 2.58 -15.02 21.40
C ASP A 493 1.34 -15.80 21.91
N ARG A 494 0.26 -15.86 21.13
CA ARG A 494 -0.93 -16.75 21.33
C ARG A 494 -1.81 -16.86 20.10
#